data_ff61038e183767afd23aee1f2d4273de
#
_entry.id   ff61038e183767afd23aee1f2d4273de
#
_cell.length_a   1.000
_cell.length_b   1.000
_cell.length_c   1.000
_cell.angle_alpha   90.00
_cell.angle_beta   90.00
_cell.angle_gamma   90.00
#
_symmetry.space_group_name_H-M   'P 1'
#
loop_
_entity.id
_entity.type
_entity.pdbx_description
1 polymer ?
#
loop_
_entity_poly.entity_id
_entity_poly.type
_entity_poly.pdbx_seq_one_letter_code
_entity_poly.pdbx_strand_id
1 'polypeptide(L)'
;MAKQLHAQVDIRATPERVWEVLTDFAAYPEWNPFITEARGTARVGERLTNRMQPVGGRGITFRPTVLEADPRRRLRWLGRLVAPGIFDGEHTFTIQQLGDGQVRLVQHEQFRGLLAPLMAKSLDRHTLPGFELMNQALKRRAEQP
;
A
#
# COMPACT_ATOMS: atom_id res chain seq x y z
N MET A 1 -4.36 -10.53 18.93
CA MET A 1 -5.42 -9.91 18.14
C MET A 1 -4.85 -9.17 16.95
N ALA A 2 -5.58 -9.15 15.86
CA ALA A 2 -5.19 -8.43 14.67
C ALA A 2 -5.80 -7.03 14.65
N LYS A 3 -5.07 -6.05 14.13
CA LYS A 3 -5.55 -4.71 13.86
C LYS A 3 -5.67 -4.57 12.35
N GLN A 4 -6.78 -4.03 11.87
CA GLN A 4 -7.00 -3.83 10.44
C GLN A 4 -7.18 -2.36 10.11
N LEU A 5 -6.61 -1.95 8.97
CA LEU A 5 -6.84 -0.63 8.38
C LEU A 5 -7.42 -0.81 6.99
N HIS A 6 -8.30 0.11 6.61
CA HIS A 6 -8.99 0.06 5.32
C HIS A 6 -9.16 1.49 4.79
N ALA A 7 -8.83 1.68 3.51
CA ALA A 7 -9.06 2.93 2.81
C ALA A 7 -9.36 2.63 1.35
N GLN A 8 -10.27 3.40 0.74
CA GLN A 8 -10.62 3.19 -0.67
C GLN A 8 -10.85 4.50 -1.38
N VAL A 9 -10.72 4.47 -2.72
CA VAL A 9 -10.97 5.62 -3.59
C VAL A 9 -11.46 5.12 -4.94
N ASP A 10 -12.38 5.85 -5.54
CA ASP A 10 -12.83 5.56 -6.90
C ASP A 10 -12.01 6.40 -7.89
N ILE A 11 -11.54 5.76 -8.95
CA ILE A 11 -10.60 6.34 -9.92
C ILE A 11 -11.18 6.21 -11.31
N ARG A 12 -11.18 7.32 -12.07
CA ARG A 12 -11.60 7.35 -13.48
C ARG A 12 -10.43 6.96 -14.36
N ALA A 13 -10.10 5.70 -14.35
CA ALA A 13 -9.03 5.11 -15.15
C ALA A 13 -9.30 3.63 -15.33
N THR A 14 -8.63 3.02 -16.31
CA THR A 14 -8.73 1.59 -16.54
C THR A 14 -7.97 0.80 -15.47
N PRO A 15 -8.32 -0.47 -15.24
CA PRO A 15 -7.53 -1.32 -14.35
C PRO A 15 -6.06 -1.39 -14.76
N GLU A 16 -5.78 -1.38 -16.07
CA GLU A 16 -4.42 -1.41 -16.62
C GLU A 16 -3.63 -0.18 -16.19
N ARG A 17 -4.25 1.01 -16.31
CA ARG A 17 -3.58 2.25 -15.92
C ARG A 17 -3.32 2.31 -14.42
N VAL A 18 -4.28 1.92 -13.60
CA VAL A 18 -4.12 1.91 -12.14
C VAL A 18 -3.04 0.91 -11.73
N TRP A 19 -3.02 -0.27 -12.34
CA TRP A 19 -1.97 -1.26 -12.09
C TRP A 19 -0.59 -0.74 -12.47
N GLU A 20 -0.48 -0.07 -13.62
CA GLU A 20 0.77 0.54 -14.08
C GLU A 20 1.31 1.54 -13.05
N VAL A 21 0.46 2.46 -12.59
CA VAL A 21 0.86 3.47 -11.60
C VAL A 21 1.24 2.80 -10.27
N LEU A 22 0.46 1.83 -9.84
CA LEU A 22 0.68 1.13 -8.57
C LEU A 22 2.01 0.36 -8.56
N THR A 23 2.38 -0.24 -9.68
CA THR A 23 3.56 -1.13 -9.74
C THR A 23 4.80 -0.47 -10.31
N ASP A 24 4.71 0.77 -10.79
CA ASP A 24 5.88 1.54 -11.23
C ASP A 24 6.56 2.14 -10.00
N PHE A 25 7.27 1.29 -9.27
CA PHE A 25 7.88 1.68 -8.00
C PHE A 25 8.93 2.78 -8.17
N ALA A 26 9.65 2.78 -9.28
CA ALA A 26 10.68 3.78 -9.54
C ALA A 26 10.11 5.20 -9.60
N ALA A 27 8.83 5.35 -9.97
CA ALA A 27 8.18 6.65 -10.06
C ALA A 27 7.54 7.12 -8.75
N TYR A 28 7.55 6.31 -7.70
CA TYR A 28 6.92 6.67 -6.42
C TYR A 28 7.40 8.03 -5.86
N PRO A 29 8.68 8.39 -5.93
CA PRO A 29 9.11 9.72 -5.45
C PRO A 29 8.42 10.89 -6.15
N GLU A 30 7.88 10.67 -7.36
CA GLU A 30 7.24 11.72 -8.13
C GLU A 30 5.82 12.04 -7.67
N TRP A 31 5.15 11.10 -6.98
CA TRP A 31 3.73 11.30 -6.67
C TRP A 31 3.27 10.76 -5.31
N ASN A 32 3.96 9.77 -4.74
CA ASN A 32 3.47 9.04 -3.56
C ASN A 32 3.91 9.71 -2.26
N PRO A 33 2.99 10.32 -1.48
CA PRO A 33 3.37 11.01 -0.25
C PRO A 33 3.54 10.06 0.95
N PHE A 34 3.15 8.80 0.81
CA PHE A 34 3.18 7.83 1.90
C PHE A 34 4.33 6.83 1.74
N ILE A 35 4.38 6.12 0.62
CA ILE A 35 5.55 5.29 0.28
C ILE A 35 6.41 6.13 -0.65
N THR A 36 7.31 6.90 -0.04
CA THR A 36 8.06 7.93 -0.75
C THR A 36 9.16 7.38 -1.65
N GLU A 37 9.59 6.15 -1.40
CA GLU A 37 10.49 5.41 -2.27
C GLU A 37 10.13 3.94 -2.22
N ALA A 38 10.22 3.27 -3.35
CA ALA A 38 10.03 1.84 -3.46
C ALA A 38 11.00 1.28 -4.48
N ARG A 39 11.63 0.16 -4.16
CA ARG A 39 12.58 -0.53 -5.04
C ARG A 39 12.24 -2.00 -5.12
N GLY A 40 12.40 -2.56 -6.29
CA GLY A 40 12.14 -3.95 -6.56
C GLY A 40 11.11 -4.13 -7.66
N THR A 41 10.62 -5.33 -7.81
CA THR A 41 9.68 -5.71 -8.87
C THR A 41 8.43 -6.32 -8.26
N ALA A 42 7.27 -6.00 -8.82
CA ALA A 42 5.99 -6.56 -8.38
C ALA A 42 5.86 -8.01 -8.89
N ARG A 43 6.61 -8.91 -8.29
CA ARG A 43 6.63 -10.34 -8.64
C ARG A 43 6.65 -11.16 -7.35
N VAL A 44 5.86 -12.23 -7.31
CA VAL A 44 5.78 -13.10 -6.15
C VAL A 44 7.17 -13.60 -5.75
N GLY A 45 7.47 -13.49 -4.45
CA GLY A 45 8.75 -13.88 -3.89
C GLY A 45 9.80 -12.77 -3.87
N GLU A 46 9.59 -11.69 -4.62
CA GLU A 46 10.52 -10.55 -4.59
C GLU A 46 10.40 -9.80 -3.28
N ARG A 47 11.55 -9.36 -2.79
CA ARG A 47 11.62 -8.53 -1.60
C ARG A 47 11.82 -7.08 -2.01
N LEU A 48 10.87 -6.24 -1.65
CA LEU A 48 10.93 -4.82 -1.95
C LEU A 48 11.70 -4.07 -0.86
N THR A 49 12.18 -2.87 -1.20
CA THR A 49 12.70 -1.93 -0.20
C THR A 49 11.89 -0.66 -0.30
N ASN A 50 11.10 -0.39 0.73
CA ASN A 50 10.15 0.72 0.74
C ASN A 50 10.46 1.69 1.88
N ARG A 51 10.38 2.98 1.57
CA ARG A 51 10.45 4.05 2.56
C ARG A 51 9.04 4.55 2.82
N MET A 52 8.58 4.43 4.06
CA MET A 52 7.23 4.85 4.44
C MET A 52 7.30 6.11 5.30
N GLN A 53 6.43 7.07 5.02
CA GLN A 53 6.33 8.32 5.77
C GLN A 53 4.92 8.43 6.37
N PRO A 54 4.71 7.93 7.59
CA PRO A 54 3.42 8.10 8.27
C PRO A 54 3.13 9.57 8.53
N VAL A 55 1.85 9.94 8.52
CA VAL A 55 1.44 11.32 8.77
C VAL A 55 1.72 11.69 10.23
N GLY A 56 2.57 12.68 10.44
CA GLY A 56 2.94 13.12 11.79
C GLY A 56 3.88 12.17 12.51
N GLY A 57 4.37 11.12 11.84
CA GLY A 57 5.27 10.14 12.41
C GLY A 57 6.65 10.17 11.77
N ARG A 58 7.52 9.30 12.26
CA ARG A 58 8.86 9.14 11.68
C ARG A 58 8.81 8.25 10.44
N GLY A 59 9.62 8.61 9.44
CA GLY A 59 9.84 7.74 8.29
C GLY A 59 10.55 6.46 8.71
N ILE A 60 10.14 5.36 8.09
CA ILE A 60 10.77 4.04 8.31
C ILE A 60 11.03 3.36 6.98
N THR A 61 12.08 2.55 6.95
CA THR A 61 12.38 1.68 5.83
C THR A 61 11.97 0.26 6.19
N PHE A 62 11.24 -0.40 5.30
CA PHE A 62 10.86 -1.79 5.50
C PHE A 62 11.03 -2.56 4.21
N ARG A 63 11.18 -3.88 4.32
CA ARG A 63 11.46 -4.75 3.19
C ARG A 63 10.43 -5.86 3.08
N PRO A 64 9.23 -5.55 2.54
CA PRO A 64 8.19 -6.57 2.43
C PRO A 64 8.49 -7.56 1.30
N THR A 65 7.97 -8.77 1.47
CA THR A 65 8.00 -9.79 0.43
C THR A 65 6.67 -9.79 -0.31
N VAL A 66 6.71 -9.78 -1.64
CA VAL A 66 5.50 -9.83 -2.47
C VAL A 66 4.91 -11.24 -2.38
N LEU A 67 3.66 -11.32 -1.94
CA LEU A 67 2.92 -12.58 -1.81
C LEU A 67 2.01 -12.84 -3.00
N GLU A 68 1.50 -11.79 -3.60
CA GLU A 68 0.60 -11.89 -4.75
C GLU A 68 0.79 -10.69 -5.66
N ALA A 69 0.89 -10.95 -6.97
CA ALA A 69 0.95 -9.90 -7.99
C ALA A 69 0.11 -10.36 -9.18
N ASP A 70 -1.20 -10.14 -9.07
CA ASP A 70 -2.18 -10.47 -10.10
C ASP A 70 -2.47 -9.19 -10.90
N PRO A 71 -1.93 -9.06 -12.13
CA PRO A 71 -2.05 -7.81 -12.87
C PRO A 71 -3.48 -7.32 -13.01
N ARG A 72 -3.69 -6.03 -12.78
CA ARG A 72 -4.98 -5.32 -12.87
C ARG A 72 -5.98 -5.71 -11.78
N ARG A 73 -5.60 -6.55 -10.81
CA ARG A 73 -6.51 -7.04 -9.77
C ARG A 73 -6.00 -6.87 -8.37
N ARG A 74 -4.79 -7.37 -8.06
CA ARG A 74 -4.35 -7.40 -6.68
C ARG A 74 -2.84 -7.45 -6.55
N LEU A 75 -2.34 -6.62 -5.63
CA LEU A 75 -0.96 -6.66 -5.18
C LEU A 75 -0.98 -6.84 -3.66
N ARG A 76 -0.23 -7.80 -3.14
CA ARG A 76 -0.18 -8.08 -1.71
C ARG A 76 1.25 -8.36 -1.29
N TRP A 77 1.65 -7.75 -0.17
CA TRP A 77 2.97 -8.02 0.40
C TRP A 77 2.90 -8.16 1.92
N LEU A 78 3.91 -8.81 2.48
CA LEU A 78 4.05 -9.03 3.91
C LEU A 78 5.33 -8.38 4.42
N GLY A 79 5.19 -7.43 5.35
CA GLY A 79 6.31 -6.80 6.03
C GLY A 79 6.42 -7.28 7.47
N ARG A 80 7.66 -7.54 7.90
CA ARG A 80 7.95 -7.96 9.27
C ARG A 80 8.97 -6.98 9.83
N LEU A 81 8.52 -6.12 10.76
CA LEU A 81 9.29 -4.95 11.16
C LEU A 81 10.34 -5.23 12.22
N VAL A 82 10.25 -6.29 12.98
CA VAL A 82 11.25 -6.64 13.99
C VAL A 82 11.72 -8.07 13.76
N ALA A 83 10.85 -9.01 14.06
CA ALA A 83 11.05 -10.43 13.86
C ALA A 83 9.69 -11.05 13.61
N PRO A 84 9.61 -12.24 12.99
CA PRO A 84 8.32 -12.90 12.79
C PRO A 84 7.54 -13.01 14.08
N GLY A 85 6.27 -12.60 14.05
CA GLY A 85 5.40 -12.69 15.22
C GLY A 85 5.46 -11.50 16.17
N ILE A 86 6.34 -10.53 15.95
CA ILE A 86 6.43 -9.34 16.79
C ILE A 86 5.54 -8.22 16.26
N PHE A 87 5.75 -7.82 15.01
CA PHE A 87 4.91 -6.82 14.37
C PHE A 87 4.92 -7.05 12.86
N ASP A 88 3.94 -7.79 12.38
CA ASP A 88 3.82 -8.16 10.97
C ASP A 88 2.65 -7.42 10.34
N GLY A 89 2.84 -6.92 9.12
CA GLY A 89 1.79 -6.25 8.35
C GLY A 89 1.64 -6.87 6.99
N GLU A 90 0.42 -7.33 6.69
CA GLU A 90 0.08 -7.82 5.36
C GLU A 90 -0.77 -6.77 4.66
N HIS A 91 -0.20 -6.15 3.64
CA HIS A 91 -0.81 -5.05 2.90
C HIS A 91 -1.37 -5.57 1.58
N THR A 92 -2.62 -5.26 1.30
CA THR A 92 -3.30 -5.66 0.06
C THR A 92 -3.82 -4.43 -0.66
N PHE A 93 -3.49 -4.33 -1.96
CA PHE A 93 -4.11 -3.38 -2.88
C PHE A 93 -5.04 -4.17 -3.80
N THR A 94 -6.31 -3.84 -3.80
CA THR A 94 -7.30 -4.49 -4.67
C THR A 94 -7.86 -3.48 -5.65
N ILE A 95 -7.88 -3.83 -6.93
CA ILE A 95 -8.45 -3.02 -8.01
C ILE A 95 -9.76 -3.68 -8.43
N GLN A 96 -10.88 -3.03 -8.13
CA GLN A 96 -12.21 -3.53 -8.46
C GLN A 96 -12.74 -2.72 -9.64
N GLN A 97 -13.07 -3.37 -10.74
CA GLN A 97 -13.66 -2.70 -11.88
C GLN A 97 -15.12 -2.36 -11.56
N LEU A 98 -15.47 -1.06 -11.66
CA LEU A 98 -16.84 -0.58 -11.42
C LEU A 98 -17.62 -0.43 -12.70
N GLY A 99 -16.93 -0.30 -13.84
CA GLY A 99 -17.53 -0.10 -15.15
C GLY A 99 -16.43 0.24 -16.12
N ASP A 100 -16.77 0.66 -17.34
CA ASP A 100 -15.78 1.05 -18.34
C ASP A 100 -15.02 2.28 -17.87
N GLY A 101 -13.70 2.15 -17.77
CA GLY A 101 -12.84 3.27 -17.41
C GLY A 101 -12.99 3.75 -15.96
N GLN A 102 -13.53 2.92 -15.08
CA GLN A 102 -13.65 3.29 -13.67
C GLN A 102 -13.36 2.10 -12.77
N VAL A 103 -12.54 2.32 -11.75
CA VAL A 103 -12.18 1.29 -10.76
C VAL A 103 -12.30 1.85 -9.35
N ARG A 104 -12.40 0.92 -8.40
CA ARG A 104 -12.22 1.22 -6.97
C ARG A 104 -10.92 0.60 -6.52
N LEU A 105 -10.02 1.44 -6.01
CA LEU A 105 -8.79 0.98 -5.38
C LEU A 105 -9.03 0.86 -3.89
N VAL A 106 -8.77 -0.33 -3.34
CA VAL A 106 -8.92 -0.59 -1.92
C VAL A 106 -7.54 -0.92 -1.35
N GLN A 107 -7.13 -0.18 -0.33
CA GLN A 107 -5.98 -0.55 0.48
C GLN A 107 -6.49 -1.16 1.78
N HIS A 108 -5.96 -2.32 2.11
CA HIS A 108 -6.28 -3.01 3.35
C HIS A 108 -4.99 -3.55 3.94
N GLU A 109 -4.80 -3.35 5.23
CA GLU A 109 -3.65 -3.93 5.91
C GLU A 109 -4.09 -4.60 7.20
N GLN A 110 -3.55 -5.79 7.42
CA GLN A 110 -3.78 -6.55 8.64
C GLN A 110 -2.47 -6.61 9.42
N PHE A 111 -2.49 -6.06 10.64
CA PHE A 111 -1.33 -6.07 11.53
C PHE A 111 -1.52 -7.15 12.58
N ARG A 112 -0.48 -7.94 12.78
CA ARG A 112 -0.46 -9.06 13.73
C ARG A 112 0.83 -9.04 14.55
N GLY A 113 0.83 -9.80 15.62
CA GLY A 113 2.01 -9.96 16.47
C GLY A 113 1.83 -9.31 17.83
N LEU A 114 2.85 -9.50 18.68
CA LEU A 114 2.79 -9.06 20.07
C LEU A 114 2.61 -7.57 20.24
N LEU A 115 3.17 -6.76 19.34
CA LEU A 115 3.09 -5.30 19.42
C LEU A 115 1.84 -4.71 18.76
N ALA A 116 1.09 -5.49 17.97
CA ALA A 116 -0.06 -4.95 17.24
C ALA A 116 -1.08 -4.23 18.14
N PRO A 117 -1.50 -4.79 19.30
CA PRO A 117 -2.44 -4.08 20.17
C PRO A 117 -1.89 -2.77 20.71
N LEU A 118 -0.59 -2.72 21.00
CA LEU A 118 0.05 -1.51 21.52
C LEU A 118 0.14 -0.41 20.48
N MET A 119 0.25 -0.78 19.21
CA MET A 119 0.39 0.16 18.10
C MET A 119 -0.94 0.60 17.50
N ALA A 120 -2.05 0.02 17.94
CA ALA A 120 -3.35 0.21 17.28
C ALA A 120 -3.74 1.69 17.12
N LYS A 121 -3.60 2.48 18.17
CA LYS A 121 -3.95 3.91 18.11
C LYS A 121 -3.02 4.68 17.19
N SER A 122 -1.73 4.35 17.19
CA SER A 122 -0.74 4.98 16.34
C SER A 122 -1.04 4.69 14.87
N LEU A 123 -1.44 3.44 14.57
CA LEU A 123 -1.80 3.06 13.21
C LEU A 123 -3.02 3.84 12.70
N ASP A 124 -4.05 4.00 13.54
CA ASP A 124 -5.22 4.82 13.18
C ASP A 124 -4.85 6.29 12.97
N ARG A 125 -3.93 6.80 13.78
CA ARG A 125 -3.62 8.23 13.81
C ARG A 125 -2.63 8.63 12.73
N HIS A 126 -1.69 7.76 12.37
CA HIS A 126 -0.56 8.10 11.50
C HIS A 126 -0.50 7.29 10.21
N THR A 127 -0.85 6.01 10.25
CA THR A 127 -0.74 5.13 9.09
C THR A 127 -1.99 5.19 8.21
N LEU A 128 -3.17 5.12 8.80
CA LEU A 128 -4.41 5.21 8.02
C LEU A 128 -4.52 6.50 7.21
N PRO A 129 -4.22 7.69 7.77
CA PRO A 129 -4.20 8.91 6.94
C PRO A 129 -3.19 8.83 5.79
N GLY A 130 -2.08 8.10 5.97
CA GLY A 130 -1.11 7.86 4.91
C GLY A 130 -1.71 7.07 3.75
N PHE A 131 -2.50 6.04 4.05
CA PHE A 131 -3.22 5.28 3.02
C PHE A 131 -4.15 6.19 2.22
N GLU A 132 -4.88 7.06 2.93
CA GLU A 132 -5.82 7.98 2.29
C GLU A 132 -5.10 8.99 1.39
N LEU A 133 -3.96 9.53 1.82
CA LEU A 133 -3.15 10.43 1.00
C LEU A 133 -2.59 9.70 -0.23
N MET A 134 -2.11 8.48 -0.06
CA MET A 134 -1.62 7.70 -1.19
C MET A 134 -2.74 7.41 -2.19
N ASN A 135 -3.93 7.04 -1.71
CA ASN A 135 -5.07 6.80 -2.58
C ASN A 135 -5.41 8.03 -3.42
N GLN A 136 -5.45 9.21 -2.80
CA GLN A 136 -5.77 10.45 -3.52
C GLN A 136 -4.67 10.81 -4.53
N ALA A 137 -3.42 10.61 -4.17
CA ALA A 137 -2.29 10.89 -5.06
C ALA A 137 -2.27 9.91 -6.25
N LEU A 138 -2.53 8.63 -5.99
CA LEU A 138 -2.60 7.62 -7.04
C LEU A 138 -3.75 7.93 -8.01
N LYS A 139 -4.89 8.33 -7.47
CA LYS A 139 -6.05 8.76 -8.28
C LYS A 139 -5.64 9.89 -9.22
N ARG A 140 -5.02 10.95 -8.70
CA ARG A 140 -4.58 12.08 -9.52
C ARG A 140 -3.60 11.63 -10.60
N ARG A 141 -2.64 10.79 -10.23
CA ARG A 141 -1.63 10.29 -11.18
C ARG A 141 -2.27 9.45 -12.28
N ALA A 142 -3.16 8.53 -11.91
CA ALA A 142 -3.80 7.62 -12.86
C ALA A 142 -4.76 8.35 -13.80
N GLU A 143 -5.40 9.41 -13.34
CA GLU A 143 -6.35 10.18 -14.14
C GLU A 143 -5.68 11.19 -15.06
N GLN A 144 -4.38 11.40 -14.95
CA GLN A 144 -3.64 12.24 -15.89
C GLN A 144 -3.46 11.51 -17.22
N PRO A 145 -3.54 12.24 -18.34
CA PRO A 145 -3.32 11.64 -19.65
C PRO A 145 -1.88 11.20 -19.90
#